data_f7d3450acc7e9a71f06ccbc67f974f97
#
_entry.id   f7d3450acc7e9a71f06ccbc67f974f97
#
_cell.length_a   1.000
_cell.length_b   1.000
_cell.length_c   1.000
_cell.angle_alpha   90.00
_cell.angle_beta   90.00
_cell.angle_gamma   90.00
#
_symmetry.space_group_name_H-M   'P 1'
#
loop_
_entity.id
_entity.type
_entity.pdbx_description
1 polymer ?
#
loop_
_entity_poly.entity_id
_entity_poly.type
_entity_poly.pdbx_seq_one_letter_code
_entity_poly.pdbx_strand_id
1 'polypeptide(L)'
;MKFKSYIKQKWLLSIIAVILMIVYYLNFIQLPPAVSVELQQNYKYKLILIPLDTRPPCQKMVVDAGKMAGVQIITPPSEIMDYYTKEGDTKKIQKWLMDNIDKSDGVIVSIDQLLHGGLLASRESGTKQDESQILLKFMRDLKTKAKDKPIYAFNVLPRITPPPTLESDSKKMIKISRLIDEISIFENEDDIKLLADLKEDIKQEDLDIYLDLFRRNTALNKELINLAKEGIITKLVIGQDDGEDFGIPNMEKKSLVNYVHSLGISNDVVMITKGADEVALSLLANFVQTKENYQPKVYVEYNDEKAMRTVMPFMAGSVGSTVEEKLVMANAKKVNSPQEAGLILYVFIGNDENMSTQRQSALKIKKYLEQGKKVALVDLSKHFSANEVLFPTLLKEDVPINELTSYAGWNTASNSIGTALANAVIYKAIRPTFNTTNDMLAVEYNRLNINYERFLEDYYYLKEVIDVMNITLKNHGYENVNDLDMEHNYIWMNKLLQSDMQKRANQLNNSEVFKMPFKVQTPEGVFDLTIRNLQVDVFFPWPRTFEVYLDVRLNLYRLNN
;
A
#
# COMPACT_ATOMS: atom_id res chain seq x y z
N MET A 1 4.52 58.49 -49.94
CA MET A 1 5.39 58.51 -48.73
C MET A 1 4.68 58.02 -47.46
N LYS A 2 3.43 58.29 -47.20
CA LYS A 2 2.71 57.92 -45.96
C LYS A 2 2.53 56.38 -45.77
N PHE A 3 2.42 55.57 -46.82
CA PHE A 3 2.19 54.14 -46.73
C PHE A 3 3.44 53.33 -46.26
N LYS A 4 4.65 53.76 -46.66
CA LYS A 4 5.90 53.13 -46.19
C LYS A 4 6.19 53.42 -44.71
N SER A 5 5.74 54.56 -44.19
CA SER A 5 5.88 54.91 -42.77
C SER A 5 4.97 54.04 -41.89
N TYR A 6 3.74 53.77 -42.34
CA TYR A 6 2.75 52.96 -41.60
C TYR A 6 3.20 51.47 -41.48
N ILE A 7 3.78 50.91 -42.53
CA ILE A 7 4.29 49.55 -42.52
C ILE A 7 5.51 49.44 -41.58
N LYS A 8 6.42 50.42 -41.59
CA LYS A 8 7.56 50.43 -40.64
C LYS A 8 7.11 50.51 -39.17
N GLN A 9 6.08 51.28 -38.90
CA GLN A 9 5.50 51.44 -37.54
C GLN A 9 4.86 50.13 -37.02
N LYS A 10 4.14 49.41 -37.87
CA LYS A 10 3.57 48.08 -37.51
C LYS A 10 4.65 47.05 -37.26
N TRP A 11 5.69 47.01 -38.07
CA TRP A 11 6.86 46.11 -37.87
C TRP A 11 7.58 46.43 -36.56
N LEU A 12 7.76 47.70 -36.24
CA LEU A 12 8.40 48.09 -34.98
C LEU A 12 7.57 47.69 -33.75
N LEU A 13 6.26 47.87 -33.80
CA LEU A 13 5.35 47.44 -32.74
C LEU A 13 5.30 45.92 -32.58
N SER A 14 5.37 45.17 -33.68
CA SER A 14 5.45 43.69 -33.62
C SER A 14 6.78 43.21 -33.00
N ILE A 15 7.89 43.87 -33.33
CA ILE A 15 9.20 43.53 -32.73
C ILE A 15 9.21 43.89 -31.24
N ILE A 16 8.64 45.01 -30.82
CA ILE A 16 8.52 45.41 -29.41
C ILE A 16 7.64 44.38 -28.66
N ALA A 17 6.52 43.96 -29.24
CA ALA A 17 5.64 42.94 -28.64
C ALA A 17 6.36 41.58 -28.47
N VAL A 18 7.14 41.16 -29.45
CA VAL A 18 7.97 39.94 -29.37
C VAL A 18 9.05 40.06 -28.29
N ILE A 19 9.73 41.21 -28.22
CA ILE A 19 10.74 41.48 -27.19
C ILE A 19 10.09 41.48 -25.80
N LEU A 20 8.92 42.11 -25.64
CA LEU A 20 8.18 42.11 -24.37
C LEU A 20 7.71 40.71 -24.00
N MET A 21 7.26 39.91 -24.95
CA MET A 21 6.95 38.49 -24.71
C MET A 21 8.17 37.67 -24.31
N ILE A 22 9.32 37.91 -24.95
CA ILE A 22 10.58 37.25 -24.61
C ILE A 22 11.05 37.69 -23.21
N VAL A 23 10.97 38.99 -22.90
CA VAL A 23 11.31 39.51 -21.56
C VAL A 23 10.37 39.00 -20.50
N TYR A 24 9.06 38.94 -20.78
CA TYR A 24 8.07 38.33 -19.93
C TYR A 24 8.37 36.84 -19.73
N TYR A 25 8.63 36.11 -20.82
CA TYR A 25 9.02 34.70 -20.79
C TYR A 25 10.27 34.45 -19.95
N LEU A 26 11.32 35.25 -20.15
CA LEU A 26 12.58 35.15 -19.41
C LEU A 26 12.44 35.52 -17.93
N ASN A 27 11.59 36.47 -17.57
CA ASN A 27 11.41 36.89 -16.17
C ASN A 27 10.38 36.05 -15.38
N PHE A 28 9.36 35.49 -16.05
CA PHE A 28 8.29 34.74 -15.38
C PHE A 28 8.39 33.21 -15.48
N ILE A 29 9.25 32.69 -16.36
CA ILE A 29 9.45 31.25 -16.53
C ILE A 29 10.82 30.78 -16.01
N GLN A 30 11.72 31.66 -15.62
CA GLN A 30 12.95 31.24 -14.96
C GLN A 30 12.63 30.72 -13.56
N LEU A 31 12.79 29.40 -13.42
CA LEU A 31 12.80 28.78 -12.09
C LEU A 31 13.86 29.49 -11.22
N PRO A 32 13.57 29.73 -9.93
CA PRO A 32 14.55 30.37 -9.05
C PRO A 32 15.90 29.63 -9.10
N PRO A 33 17.02 30.36 -8.98
CA PRO A 33 18.35 29.75 -8.94
C PRO A 33 18.37 28.64 -7.86
N ALA A 34 18.82 27.47 -8.27
CA ALA A 34 18.80 26.32 -7.36
C ALA A 34 19.98 25.39 -7.66
N VAL A 35 20.49 24.76 -6.60
CA VAL A 35 21.59 23.80 -6.67
C VAL A 35 21.02 22.39 -6.50
N SER A 36 21.41 21.49 -7.41
CA SER A 36 21.05 20.07 -7.28
C SER A 36 21.60 19.48 -5.99
N VAL A 37 20.77 18.73 -5.29
CA VAL A 37 21.18 18.01 -4.08
C VAL A 37 21.58 16.60 -4.47
N GLU A 38 22.87 16.28 -4.32
CA GLU A 38 23.38 14.92 -4.43
C GLU A 38 23.18 14.21 -3.10
N LEU A 39 22.62 12.99 -3.13
CA LEU A 39 22.28 12.23 -1.94
C LEU A 39 23.00 10.89 -1.94
N GLN A 40 23.53 10.54 -0.77
CA GLN A 40 24.05 9.21 -0.52
C GLN A 40 23.07 8.45 0.39
N GLN A 41 22.63 7.29 -0.06
CA GLN A 41 21.77 6.43 0.73
C GLN A 41 22.60 5.67 1.78
N ASN A 42 22.35 5.96 3.06
CA ASN A 42 22.96 5.26 4.18
C ASN A 42 21.96 4.33 4.85
N TYR A 43 22.45 3.18 5.33
CA TYR A 43 21.63 2.20 6.04
C TYR A 43 22.18 1.98 7.45
N LYS A 44 21.29 2.14 8.44
CA LYS A 44 21.57 1.90 9.86
C LYS A 44 21.30 0.45 10.25
N TYR A 45 20.34 -0.19 9.58
CA TYR A 45 19.91 -1.57 9.86
C TYR A 45 19.78 -2.38 8.56
N LYS A 46 19.77 -3.70 8.73
CA LYS A 46 19.50 -4.66 7.64
C LYS A 46 18.37 -5.58 8.05
N LEU A 47 17.36 -5.73 7.24
CA LEU A 47 16.20 -6.56 7.50
C LEU A 47 15.94 -7.50 6.32
N ILE A 48 15.79 -8.79 6.57
CA ILE A 48 15.36 -9.73 5.55
C ILE A 48 13.85 -9.64 5.40
N LEU A 49 13.37 -9.66 4.16
CA LEU A 49 11.96 -9.75 3.81
C LEU A 49 11.72 -10.98 2.94
N ILE A 50 10.89 -11.91 3.43
CA ILE A 50 10.20 -12.89 2.59
C ILE A 50 8.80 -12.33 2.37
N PRO A 51 8.51 -11.71 1.20
CA PRO A 51 7.24 -11.02 0.96
C PRO A 51 6.09 -12.01 0.79
N LEU A 52 4.85 -11.52 0.80
CA LEU A 52 3.64 -12.31 0.53
C LEU A 52 3.68 -12.91 -0.89
N ASP A 53 4.10 -12.10 -1.84
CA ASP A 53 4.34 -12.42 -3.23
C ASP A 53 5.23 -11.34 -3.87
N THR A 54 5.52 -11.46 -5.17
CA THR A 54 6.41 -10.56 -5.90
C THR A 54 5.75 -9.28 -6.39
N ARG A 55 4.46 -9.02 -6.09
CA ARG A 55 3.80 -7.77 -6.45
C ARG A 55 4.41 -6.56 -5.73
N PRO A 56 4.38 -5.38 -6.35
CA PRO A 56 4.93 -4.16 -5.77
C PRO A 56 4.43 -3.83 -4.35
N PRO A 57 3.14 -3.96 -4.00
CA PRO A 57 2.67 -3.72 -2.65
C PRO A 57 3.34 -4.59 -1.58
N CYS A 58 3.61 -5.84 -1.91
CA CYS A 58 4.16 -6.83 -0.98
C CYS A 58 5.69 -6.73 -0.85
N GLN A 59 6.39 -6.24 -1.88
CA GLN A 59 7.84 -6.18 -1.91
C GLN A 59 8.39 -4.76 -2.12
N LYS A 60 8.11 -4.10 -3.25
CA LYS A 60 8.69 -2.80 -3.61
C LYS A 60 8.37 -1.71 -2.58
N MET A 61 7.10 -1.60 -2.16
CA MET A 61 6.71 -0.59 -1.16
C MET A 61 7.47 -0.76 0.16
N VAL A 62 7.76 -2.00 0.58
CA VAL A 62 8.55 -2.29 1.78
C VAL A 62 10.02 -1.91 1.57
N VAL A 63 10.58 -2.18 0.39
CA VAL A 63 11.96 -1.81 0.04
C VAL A 63 12.11 -0.28 0.05
N ASP A 64 11.18 0.46 -0.54
CA ASP A 64 11.27 1.93 -0.63
C ASP A 64 11.03 2.59 0.75
N ALA A 65 10.10 2.08 1.54
CA ALA A 65 9.95 2.49 2.94
C ALA A 65 11.20 2.16 3.78
N GLY A 66 11.87 1.04 3.48
CA GLY A 66 13.17 0.69 4.06
C GLY A 66 14.24 1.72 3.75
N LYS A 67 14.34 2.21 2.50
CA LYS A 67 15.26 3.31 2.11
C LYS A 67 14.97 4.57 2.94
N MET A 68 13.70 4.96 3.07
CA MET A 68 13.29 6.09 3.90
C MET A 68 13.67 5.88 5.37
N ALA A 69 13.54 4.66 5.88
CA ALA A 69 13.85 4.30 7.26
C ALA A 69 15.36 4.13 7.54
N GLY A 70 16.23 4.19 6.53
CA GLY A 70 17.63 3.78 6.70
C GLY A 70 17.79 2.29 7.01
N VAL A 71 16.86 1.46 6.53
CA VAL A 71 16.87 -0.01 6.67
C VAL A 71 17.09 -0.63 5.30
N GLN A 72 18.20 -1.35 5.13
CA GLN A 72 18.42 -2.15 3.93
C GLN A 72 17.52 -3.39 3.96
N ILE A 73 16.52 -3.42 3.09
CA ILE A 73 15.67 -4.60 2.92
C ILE A 73 16.37 -5.57 1.95
N ILE A 74 16.52 -6.82 2.39
CA ILE A 74 17.17 -7.90 1.64
C ILE A 74 16.11 -8.94 1.32
N THR A 75 15.86 -9.19 0.03
CA THR A 75 14.86 -10.16 -0.46
C THR A 75 15.53 -11.35 -1.14
N PRO A 76 14.88 -12.53 -1.22
CA PRO A 76 15.39 -13.62 -2.03
C PRO A 76 15.54 -13.22 -3.51
N PRO A 77 16.41 -13.88 -4.27
CA PRO A 77 16.50 -13.71 -5.71
C PRO A 77 15.17 -14.03 -6.40
N SER A 78 14.81 -13.25 -7.42
CA SER A 78 13.54 -13.38 -8.14
C SER A 78 13.32 -14.76 -8.77
N GLU A 79 14.40 -15.45 -9.14
CA GLU A 79 14.37 -16.76 -9.80
C GLU A 79 13.80 -17.88 -8.91
N ILE A 80 13.80 -17.69 -7.60
CA ILE A 80 13.25 -18.66 -6.64
C ILE A 80 11.90 -18.22 -6.07
N MET A 81 11.47 -16.99 -6.35
CA MET A 81 10.20 -16.43 -5.92
C MET A 81 9.05 -16.80 -6.86
N ASP A 82 7.84 -16.52 -6.43
CA ASP A 82 6.65 -16.67 -7.26
C ASP A 82 6.63 -15.69 -8.45
N TYR A 83 5.88 -16.06 -9.46
CA TYR A 83 5.54 -15.16 -10.55
C TYR A 83 4.12 -15.45 -11.03
N TYR A 84 3.17 -14.59 -10.72
CA TYR A 84 1.74 -14.74 -11.02
C TYR A 84 1.20 -16.09 -10.51
N THR A 85 0.74 -16.98 -11.40
CA THR A 85 0.24 -18.33 -11.05
C THR A 85 1.34 -19.36 -10.78
N LYS A 86 2.60 -19.04 -11.11
CA LYS A 86 3.72 -19.93 -10.83
C LYS A 86 4.19 -19.75 -9.39
N GLU A 87 4.11 -20.81 -8.61
CA GLU A 87 4.60 -20.84 -7.23
C GLU A 87 6.13 -20.67 -7.12
N GLY A 88 6.56 -20.05 -6.03
CA GLY A 88 7.97 -19.96 -5.66
C GLY A 88 8.52 -21.32 -5.15
N ASP A 89 9.84 -21.50 -5.24
CA ASP A 89 10.53 -22.68 -4.73
C ASP A 89 10.71 -22.55 -3.21
N THR A 90 9.75 -23.05 -2.43
CA THR A 90 9.69 -22.92 -0.98
C THR A 90 10.94 -23.47 -0.30
N LYS A 91 11.52 -24.59 -0.81
CA LYS A 91 12.74 -25.19 -0.25
C LYS A 91 13.96 -24.30 -0.47
N LYS A 92 14.08 -23.69 -1.66
CA LYS A 92 15.18 -22.75 -1.93
C LYS A 92 15.01 -21.45 -1.16
N ILE A 93 13.78 -20.94 -1.00
CA ILE A 93 13.49 -19.76 -0.19
C ILE A 93 13.87 -20.00 1.27
N GLN A 94 13.44 -21.13 1.86
CA GLN A 94 13.80 -21.52 3.23
C GLN A 94 15.30 -21.65 3.41
N LYS A 95 15.98 -22.34 2.48
CA LYS A 95 17.44 -22.46 2.50
C LYS A 95 18.12 -21.10 2.42
N TRP A 96 17.68 -20.24 1.48
CA TRP A 96 18.25 -18.91 1.32
C TRP A 96 18.09 -18.07 2.59
N LEU A 97 16.91 -18.13 3.24
CA LEU A 97 16.67 -17.44 4.51
C LEU A 97 17.64 -17.91 5.59
N MET A 98 17.80 -19.23 5.74
CA MET A 98 18.76 -19.78 6.68
C MET A 98 20.19 -19.31 6.39
N ASP A 99 20.62 -19.26 5.13
CA ASP A 99 21.98 -18.88 4.74
C ASP A 99 22.28 -17.37 4.95
N ASN A 100 21.24 -16.53 5.09
CA ASN A 100 21.39 -15.06 5.16
C ASN A 100 20.98 -14.44 6.50
N ILE A 101 20.26 -15.15 7.39
CA ILE A 101 19.75 -14.58 8.65
C ILE A 101 20.84 -13.98 9.53
N ASP A 102 22.04 -14.53 9.52
CA ASP A 102 23.18 -14.03 10.31
C ASP A 102 23.62 -12.62 9.90
N LYS A 103 23.35 -12.21 8.65
CA LYS A 103 23.75 -10.92 8.07
C LYS A 103 22.72 -9.81 8.28
N SER A 104 21.62 -10.07 8.99
CA SER A 104 20.50 -9.13 9.21
C SER A 104 20.31 -8.82 10.69
N ASP A 105 19.56 -7.78 10.98
CA ASP A 105 19.13 -7.37 12.32
C ASP A 105 17.76 -7.93 12.71
N GLY A 106 17.11 -8.64 11.81
CA GLY A 106 15.81 -9.27 11.98
C GLY A 106 15.24 -9.76 10.65
N VAL A 107 14.06 -10.33 10.70
CA VAL A 107 13.36 -10.83 9.49
C VAL A 107 11.85 -10.60 9.57
N ILE A 108 11.26 -10.28 8.43
CA ILE A 108 9.81 -10.31 8.18
C ILE A 108 9.54 -11.46 7.22
N VAL A 109 8.66 -12.39 7.59
CA VAL A 109 8.35 -13.56 6.77
C VAL A 109 6.86 -13.72 6.53
N SER A 110 6.48 -13.89 5.27
CA SER A 110 5.19 -14.44 4.90
C SER A 110 5.20 -15.96 5.05
N ILE A 111 4.26 -16.47 5.81
CA ILE A 111 4.03 -17.92 5.93
C ILE A 111 3.51 -18.49 4.62
N ASP A 112 2.62 -17.76 3.93
CA ASP A 112 2.11 -18.15 2.61
C ASP A 112 3.25 -18.38 1.61
N GLN A 113 4.25 -17.49 1.58
CA GLN A 113 5.41 -17.64 0.69
C GLN A 113 6.32 -18.80 1.10
N LEU A 114 6.56 -18.96 2.42
CA LEU A 114 7.43 -20.03 2.92
C LEU A 114 6.85 -21.43 2.76
N LEU A 115 5.52 -21.57 2.79
CA LEU A 115 4.83 -22.85 2.78
C LEU A 115 4.27 -23.20 1.41
N HIS A 116 3.68 -22.22 0.72
CA HIS A 116 2.95 -22.41 -0.53
C HIS A 116 3.65 -21.80 -1.75
N GLY A 117 4.64 -20.93 -1.54
CA GLY A 117 5.31 -20.22 -2.63
C GLY A 117 4.52 -19.03 -3.17
N GLY A 118 3.70 -18.37 -2.32
CA GLY A 118 2.99 -17.13 -2.64
C GLY A 118 1.50 -17.16 -2.33
N LEU A 119 0.87 -15.97 -2.37
CA LEU A 119 -0.54 -15.80 -2.03
C LEU A 119 -1.47 -16.60 -2.94
N LEU A 120 -1.24 -16.58 -4.26
CA LEU A 120 -2.12 -17.31 -5.19
C LEU A 120 -2.01 -18.81 -4.99
N ALA A 121 -0.79 -19.33 -4.82
CA ALA A 121 -0.56 -20.75 -4.54
C ALA A 121 -1.21 -21.21 -3.24
N SER A 122 -1.24 -20.37 -2.20
CA SER A 122 -1.90 -20.70 -0.92
C SER A 122 -3.41 -20.88 -1.04
N ARG A 123 -4.03 -20.32 -2.07
CA ARG A 123 -5.47 -20.45 -2.36
C ARG A 123 -5.79 -21.70 -3.17
N GLU A 124 -4.83 -22.23 -3.95
CA GLU A 124 -5.03 -23.40 -4.83
C GLU A 124 -4.91 -24.73 -4.06
N SER A 125 -3.87 -24.86 -3.25
CA SER A 125 -3.57 -26.09 -2.52
C SER A 125 -3.73 -25.86 -1.03
N GLY A 126 -4.73 -26.44 -0.43
CA GLY A 126 -4.79 -26.44 1.02
C GLY A 126 -3.55 -27.11 1.63
N THR A 127 -3.08 -26.56 2.73
CA THR A 127 -1.91 -27.05 3.48
C THR A 127 -2.10 -28.50 3.92
N LYS A 128 -1.18 -29.40 3.57
CA LYS A 128 -1.17 -30.75 4.12
C LYS A 128 -0.61 -30.73 5.55
N GLN A 129 -1.05 -31.65 6.39
CA GLN A 129 -0.67 -31.67 7.81
C GLN A 129 0.85 -31.88 8.00
N ASP A 130 1.46 -32.72 7.20
CA ASP A 130 2.91 -32.97 7.21
C ASP A 130 3.71 -31.73 6.77
N GLU A 131 3.25 -30.96 5.80
CA GLU A 131 3.85 -29.70 5.36
C GLU A 131 3.81 -28.65 6.48
N SER A 132 2.71 -28.56 7.23
CA SER A 132 2.63 -27.69 8.40
C SER A 132 3.68 -28.05 9.45
N GLN A 133 3.84 -29.35 9.77
CA GLN A 133 4.83 -29.80 10.75
C GLN A 133 6.26 -29.49 10.31
N ILE A 134 6.56 -29.63 9.02
CA ILE A 134 7.87 -29.26 8.46
C ILE A 134 8.12 -27.76 8.62
N LEU A 135 7.11 -26.91 8.33
CA LEU A 135 7.23 -25.47 8.52
C LEU A 135 7.44 -25.09 9.99
N LEU A 136 6.67 -25.68 10.91
CA LEU A 136 6.81 -25.39 12.34
C LEU A 136 8.20 -25.75 12.87
N LYS A 137 8.76 -26.87 12.41
CA LYS A 137 10.15 -27.25 12.70
C LYS A 137 11.11 -26.21 12.11
N PHE A 138 10.94 -25.83 10.84
CA PHE A 138 11.78 -24.82 10.20
C PHE A 138 11.77 -23.49 10.99
N MET A 139 10.62 -23.03 11.48
CA MET A 139 10.53 -21.80 12.27
C MET A 139 11.30 -21.90 13.60
N ARG A 140 11.32 -23.07 14.25
CA ARG A 140 12.12 -23.32 15.45
C ARG A 140 13.63 -23.32 15.14
N ASP A 141 14.03 -23.96 14.04
CA ASP A 141 15.41 -23.97 13.57
C ASP A 141 15.87 -22.56 13.18
N LEU A 142 15.01 -21.78 12.52
CA LEU A 142 15.24 -20.37 12.19
C LEU A 142 15.45 -19.53 13.46
N LYS A 143 14.61 -19.70 14.50
CA LYS A 143 14.78 -18.99 15.78
C LYS A 143 16.09 -19.34 16.46
N THR A 144 16.46 -20.61 16.45
CA THR A 144 17.75 -21.07 17.01
C THR A 144 18.92 -20.37 16.31
N LYS A 145 18.88 -20.23 14.99
CA LYS A 145 19.91 -19.55 14.21
C LYS A 145 19.85 -18.02 14.35
N ALA A 146 18.67 -17.45 14.37
CA ALA A 146 18.45 -16.01 14.52
C ALA A 146 18.83 -15.50 15.92
N LYS A 147 18.88 -16.36 16.95
CA LYS A 147 19.18 -15.99 18.35
C LYS A 147 18.23 -14.89 18.87
N ASP A 148 18.80 -13.73 19.22
CA ASP A 148 18.06 -12.58 19.78
C ASP A 148 17.39 -11.70 18.72
N LYS A 149 17.62 -11.99 17.44
CA LYS A 149 17.02 -11.22 16.36
C LYS A 149 15.51 -11.45 16.30
N PRO A 150 14.70 -10.40 16.08
CA PRO A 150 13.26 -10.53 15.97
C PRO A 150 12.87 -11.27 14.70
N ILE A 151 11.90 -12.17 14.84
CA ILE A 151 11.22 -12.84 13.74
C ILE A 151 9.79 -12.30 13.73
N TYR A 152 9.47 -11.44 12.77
CA TYR A 152 8.12 -10.99 12.49
C TYR A 152 7.54 -11.91 11.41
N ALA A 153 6.39 -12.50 11.69
CA ALA A 153 5.72 -13.40 10.76
C ALA A 153 4.31 -12.89 10.45
N PHE A 154 3.82 -13.20 9.27
CA PHE A 154 2.42 -12.98 8.94
C PHE A 154 1.90 -14.09 8.04
N ASN A 155 0.60 -14.34 8.17
CA ASN A 155 -0.16 -15.28 7.37
C ASN A 155 -1.48 -14.66 6.94
N VAL A 156 -2.06 -15.12 5.83
CA VAL A 156 -3.29 -14.56 5.29
C VAL A 156 -4.44 -15.55 5.46
N LEU A 157 -5.59 -15.08 5.98
CA LEU A 157 -6.83 -15.83 5.95
C LEU A 157 -7.36 -15.90 4.52
N PRO A 158 -7.77 -17.08 4.03
CA PRO A 158 -8.33 -17.21 2.70
C PRO A 158 -9.57 -16.32 2.53
N ARG A 159 -9.71 -15.71 1.36
CA ARG A 159 -10.93 -14.98 0.99
C ARG A 159 -12.09 -15.95 0.72
N ILE A 160 -13.32 -15.42 0.73
CA ILE A 160 -14.53 -16.22 0.48
C ILE A 160 -14.59 -16.79 -0.94
N THR A 161 -13.92 -16.15 -1.91
CA THR A 161 -13.91 -16.60 -3.32
C THR A 161 -13.12 -17.90 -3.45
N PRO A 162 -13.72 -18.97 -4.02
CA PRO A 162 -13.01 -20.22 -4.27
C PRO A 162 -11.82 -20.06 -5.22
N PRO A 163 -10.88 -21.00 -5.23
CA PRO A 163 -9.80 -21.04 -6.21
C PRO A 163 -10.34 -21.20 -7.65
N PRO A 164 -9.60 -20.75 -8.69
CA PRO A 164 -9.99 -20.87 -10.09
C PRO A 164 -10.34 -22.30 -10.53
N THR A 165 -9.72 -23.30 -9.94
CA THR A 165 -10.03 -24.72 -10.19
C THR A 165 -11.47 -25.11 -9.84
N LEU A 166 -12.15 -24.32 -8.99
CA LEU A 166 -13.56 -24.51 -8.56
C LEU A 166 -14.49 -23.40 -9.11
N GLU A 167 -14.09 -22.69 -10.17
CA GLU A 167 -14.80 -21.51 -10.67
C GLU A 167 -16.24 -21.79 -11.11
N SER A 168 -16.52 -22.99 -11.66
CA SER A 168 -17.85 -23.38 -12.18
C SER A 168 -18.96 -23.21 -11.15
N ASP A 169 -18.71 -23.51 -9.86
CA ASP A 169 -19.66 -23.44 -8.76
C ASP A 169 -19.36 -22.30 -7.76
N SER A 170 -18.48 -21.38 -8.15
CA SER A 170 -17.99 -20.28 -7.29
C SER A 170 -19.13 -19.50 -6.62
N LYS A 171 -20.17 -19.11 -7.37
CA LYS A 171 -21.32 -18.36 -6.83
C LYS A 171 -22.09 -19.14 -5.76
N LYS A 172 -22.25 -20.46 -5.94
CA LYS A 172 -22.94 -21.32 -4.96
C LYS A 172 -22.06 -21.49 -3.72
N MET A 173 -20.76 -21.72 -3.88
CA MET A 173 -19.81 -21.86 -2.77
C MET A 173 -19.73 -20.59 -1.91
N ILE A 174 -19.67 -19.40 -2.52
CA ILE A 174 -19.73 -18.12 -1.82
C ILE A 174 -21.03 -18.00 -1.03
N LYS A 175 -22.18 -18.37 -1.64
CA LYS A 175 -23.48 -18.34 -0.94
C LYS A 175 -23.54 -19.34 0.21
N ILE A 176 -23.02 -20.56 0.03
CA ILE A 176 -22.89 -21.56 1.11
C ILE A 176 -22.04 -21.01 2.26
N SER A 177 -20.90 -20.39 1.95
CA SER A 177 -20.03 -19.80 2.97
C SER A 177 -20.74 -18.71 3.78
N ARG A 178 -21.52 -17.82 3.13
CA ARG A 178 -22.31 -16.79 3.80
C ARG A 178 -23.40 -17.40 4.68
N LEU A 179 -24.19 -18.33 4.14
CA LEU A 179 -25.25 -18.99 4.88
C LEU A 179 -24.73 -19.73 6.12
N ILE A 180 -23.57 -20.37 6.07
CA ILE A 180 -22.98 -21.03 7.23
C ILE A 180 -22.73 -20.03 8.37
N ASP A 181 -22.20 -18.82 8.07
CA ASP A 181 -21.98 -17.77 9.08
C ASP A 181 -23.32 -17.18 9.57
N GLU A 182 -24.24 -16.83 8.66
CA GLU A 182 -25.54 -16.26 8.98
C GLU A 182 -26.37 -17.19 9.87
N ILE A 183 -26.46 -18.48 9.53
CA ILE A 183 -27.18 -19.50 10.32
C ILE A 183 -26.57 -19.63 11.72
N SER A 184 -25.27 -19.54 11.85
CA SER A 184 -24.59 -19.60 13.16
C SER A 184 -24.98 -18.45 14.10
N ILE A 185 -25.55 -17.36 13.56
CA ILE A 185 -25.93 -16.15 14.29
C ILE A 185 -27.43 -16.02 14.44
N PHE A 186 -28.20 -16.30 13.38
CA PHE A 186 -29.62 -16.00 13.28
C PHE A 186 -30.53 -17.21 13.37
N GLU A 187 -30.01 -18.43 13.18
CA GLU A 187 -30.75 -19.72 13.27
C GLU A 187 -32.03 -19.76 12.42
N ASN A 188 -32.04 -19.12 11.24
CA ASN A 188 -33.18 -19.00 10.34
C ASN A 188 -33.46 -20.35 9.64
N GLU A 189 -34.69 -20.88 9.75
CA GLU A 189 -35.10 -22.17 9.16
C GLU A 189 -35.08 -22.16 7.62
N ASP A 190 -35.44 -21.05 6.98
CA ASP A 190 -35.42 -20.93 5.52
C ASP A 190 -33.96 -20.95 4.98
N ASP A 191 -33.02 -20.35 5.70
CA ASP A 191 -31.60 -20.38 5.35
C ASP A 191 -31.00 -21.78 5.55
N ILE A 192 -31.41 -22.50 6.57
CA ILE A 192 -31.00 -23.89 6.82
C ILE A 192 -31.44 -24.79 5.65
N LYS A 193 -32.71 -24.65 5.20
CA LYS A 193 -33.21 -25.39 4.05
C LYS A 193 -32.47 -25.02 2.77
N LEU A 194 -32.29 -23.72 2.50
CA LEU A 194 -31.56 -23.24 1.33
C LEU A 194 -30.11 -23.75 1.31
N LEU A 195 -29.46 -23.82 2.48
CA LEU A 195 -28.11 -24.36 2.60
C LEU A 195 -28.06 -25.85 2.22
N ALA A 196 -29.08 -26.63 2.65
CA ALA A 196 -29.18 -28.05 2.30
C ALA A 196 -29.33 -28.22 0.78
N ASP A 197 -30.28 -27.49 0.18
CA ASP A 197 -30.55 -27.54 -1.27
C ASP A 197 -29.30 -27.16 -2.07
N LEU A 198 -28.55 -26.10 -1.68
CA LEU A 198 -27.34 -25.67 -2.37
C LEU A 198 -26.21 -26.70 -2.26
N LYS A 199 -26.10 -27.42 -1.14
CA LYS A 199 -25.10 -28.49 -0.97
C LYS A 199 -25.36 -29.70 -1.85
N GLU A 200 -26.65 -30.04 -2.08
CA GLU A 200 -27.03 -31.10 -3.02
C GLU A 200 -26.70 -30.75 -4.49
N ASP A 201 -26.69 -29.45 -4.82
CA ASP A 201 -26.44 -28.92 -6.17
C ASP A 201 -24.93 -28.82 -6.54
N ILE A 202 -24.02 -29.14 -5.63
CA ILE A 202 -22.58 -29.09 -5.82
C ILE A 202 -21.99 -30.50 -5.64
N LYS A 203 -20.97 -30.85 -6.44
CA LYS A 203 -20.22 -32.08 -6.19
C LYS A 203 -19.60 -32.03 -4.80
N GLN A 204 -19.86 -33.07 -4.01
CA GLN A 204 -19.38 -33.14 -2.62
C GLN A 204 -17.84 -33.01 -2.54
N GLU A 205 -17.10 -33.58 -3.47
CA GLU A 205 -15.64 -33.47 -3.54
C GLU A 205 -15.16 -32.01 -3.68
N ASP A 206 -15.81 -31.23 -4.56
CA ASP A 206 -15.46 -29.80 -4.78
C ASP A 206 -15.79 -28.95 -3.55
N LEU A 207 -16.95 -29.22 -2.92
CA LEU A 207 -17.34 -28.57 -1.67
C LEU A 207 -16.37 -28.90 -0.53
N ASP A 208 -15.96 -30.17 -0.42
CA ASP A 208 -15.01 -30.60 0.60
C ASP A 208 -13.64 -29.94 0.43
N ILE A 209 -13.14 -29.81 -0.80
CA ILE A 209 -11.90 -29.08 -1.11
C ILE A 209 -12.03 -27.62 -0.65
N TYR A 210 -13.12 -26.95 -0.99
CA TYR A 210 -13.38 -25.56 -0.61
C TYR A 210 -13.43 -25.36 0.91
N LEU A 211 -14.19 -26.17 1.62
CA LEU A 211 -14.33 -26.08 3.09
C LEU A 211 -13.05 -26.49 3.82
N ASP A 212 -12.29 -27.43 3.25
CA ASP A 212 -11.06 -27.91 3.84
C ASP A 212 -9.95 -26.86 3.80
N LEU A 213 -9.93 -25.98 2.79
CA LEU A 213 -9.03 -24.84 2.72
C LEU A 213 -9.08 -24.00 4.01
N PHE A 214 -10.28 -23.65 4.45
CA PHE A 214 -10.49 -22.87 5.68
C PHE A 214 -10.06 -23.64 6.93
N ARG A 215 -10.50 -24.89 7.08
CA ARG A 215 -10.15 -25.72 8.25
C ARG A 215 -8.63 -25.85 8.43
N ARG A 216 -7.91 -26.10 7.33
CA ARG A 216 -6.45 -26.25 7.39
C ARG A 216 -5.74 -24.94 7.69
N ASN A 217 -6.19 -23.84 7.10
CA ASN A 217 -5.65 -22.51 7.41
C ASN A 217 -5.87 -22.15 8.88
N THR A 218 -7.08 -22.39 9.45
CA THR A 218 -7.33 -22.16 10.88
C THR A 218 -6.43 -23.04 11.77
N ALA A 219 -6.23 -24.29 11.42
CA ALA A 219 -5.34 -25.18 12.19
C ALA A 219 -3.90 -24.65 12.17
N LEU A 220 -3.38 -24.28 11.00
CA LEU A 220 -2.04 -23.69 10.85
C LEU A 220 -1.91 -22.40 11.68
N ASN A 221 -2.88 -21.50 11.60
CA ASN A 221 -2.85 -20.25 12.35
C ASN A 221 -2.83 -20.46 13.87
N LYS A 222 -3.55 -21.47 14.40
CA LYS A 222 -3.47 -21.82 15.83
C LYS A 222 -2.07 -22.27 16.23
N GLU A 223 -1.40 -23.06 15.39
CA GLU A 223 -0.01 -23.47 15.63
C GLU A 223 0.98 -22.28 15.55
N LEU A 224 0.79 -21.36 14.61
CA LEU A 224 1.59 -20.14 14.54
C LEU A 224 1.39 -19.24 15.77
N ILE A 225 0.15 -19.15 16.30
CA ILE A 225 -0.15 -18.46 17.55
C ILE A 225 0.60 -19.12 18.74
N ASN A 226 0.66 -20.45 18.78
CA ASN A 226 1.44 -21.18 19.79
C ASN A 226 2.94 -20.86 19.67
N LEU A 227 3.51 -20.82 18.45
CA LEU A 227 4.91 -20.41 18.24
C LEU A 227 5.17 -18.97 18.72
N ALA A 228 4.20 -18.06 18.53
CA ALA A 228 4.31 -16.70 19.05
C ALA A 228 4.25 -16.67 20.59
N LYS A 229 3.38 -17.46 21.22
CA LYS A 229 3.32 -17.65 22.68
C LYS A 229 4.63 -18.20 23.26
N GLU A 230 5.27 -19.11 22.54
CA GLU A 230 6.57 -19.68 22.91
C GLU A 230 7.75 -18.72 22.69
N GLY A 231 7.54 -17.56 22.06
CA GLY A 231 8.59 -16.58 21.74
C GLY A 231 9.46 -16.98 20.53
N ILE A 232 9.07 -18.00 19.76
CA ILE A 232 9.72 -18.36 18.48
C ILE A 232 9.45 -17.25 17.45
N ILE A 233 8.20 -16.81 17.34
CA ILE A 233 7.79 -15.65 16.56
C ILE A 233 7.68 -14.46 17.51
N THR A 234 8.40 -13.38 17.22
CA THR A 234 8.41 -12.16 18.05
C THR A 234 7.09 -11.41 17.92
N LYS A 235 6.56 -11.32 16.70
CA LYS A 235 5.24 -10.75 16.41
C LYS A 235 4.62 -11.51 15.25
N LEU A 236 3.37 -11.92 15.44
CA LEU A 236 2.56 -12.57 14.41
C LEU A 236 1.41 -11.67 14.01
N VAL A 237 1.23 -11.46 12.71
CA VAL A 237 0.04 -10.80 12.15
C VAL A 237 -0.72 -11.79 11.27
N ILE A 238 -2.01 -11.95 11.55
CA ILE A 238 -2.92 -12.73 10.69
C ILE A 238 -3.80 -11.71 9.97
N GLY A 239 -3.59 -11.57 8.66
CA GLY A 239 -4.29 -10.64 7.78
C GLY A 239 -5.54 -11.28 7.19
N GLN A 240 -6.69 -10.62 7.26
CA GLN A 240 -7.88 -11.02 6.52
C GLN A 240 -7.82 -10.37 5.14
N ASP A 241 -7.67 -11.19 4.10
CA ASP A 241 -7.83 -10.77 2.71
C ASP A 241 -9.28 -10.31 2.45
N ASP A 242 -9.62 -9.88 1.25
CA ASP A 242 -10.95 -9.37 0.89
C ASP A 242 -12.06 -9.92 1.79
N GLY A 243 -12.69 -9.04 2.56
CA GLY A 243 -13.68 -9.39 3.57
C GLY A 243 -15.09 -9.00 3.15
N GLU A 244 -16.07 -9.71 3.70
CA GLU A 244 -17.49 -9.43 3.59
C GLU A 244 -18.14 -9.45 4.98
N ASP A 245 -19.39 -9.01 5.08
CA ASP A 245 -20.12 -8.98 6.35
C ASP A 245 -20.31 -10.39 6.94
N PHE A 246 -20.54 -11.39 6.07
CA PHE A 246 -20.73 -12.80 6.43
C PHE A 246 -19.83 -13.71 5.61
N GLY A 247 -19.50 -14.85 6.19
CA GLY A 247 -18.77 -15.93 5.53
C GLY A 247 -17.81 -16.67 6.45
N ILE A 248 -17.38 -17.85 6.02
CA ILE A 248 -16.44 -18.69 6.77
C ILE A 248 -15.18 -17.91 7.20
N PRO A 249 -14.56 -17.01 6.37
CA PRO A 249 -13.43 -16.21 6.80
C PRO A 249 -13.68 -15.38 8.08
N ASN A 250 -14.92 -14.87 8.27
CA ASN A 250 -15.29 -14.14 9.48
C ASN A 250 -15.40 -15.05 10.70
N MET A 251 -15.94 -16.27 10.50
CA MET A 251 -16.00 -17.28 11.56
C MET A 251 -14.61 -17.68 12.01
N GLU A 252 -13.69 -17.90 11.06
CA GLU A 252 -12.27 -18.18 11.35
C GLU A 252 -11.62 -17.06 12.12
N LYS A 253 -11.76 -15.81 11.64
CA LYS A 253 -11.26 -14.63 12.34
C LYS A 253 -11.75 -14.57 13.78
N LYS A 254 -13.07 -14.73 14.01
CA LYS A 254 -13.66 -14.75 15.36
C LYS A 254 -13.09 -15.88 16.22
N SER A 255 -12.96 -17.10 15.64
CA SER A 255 -12.38 -18.26 16.32
C SER A 255 -10.93 -18.02 16.75
N LEU A 256 -10.11 -17.44 15.86
CA LEU A 256 -8.70 -17.15 16.16
C LEU A 256 -8.54 -16.02 17.18
N VAL A 257 -9.39 -14.97 17.12
CA VAL A 257 -9.42 -13.91 18.15
C VAL A 257 -9.74 -14.51 19.53
N ASN A 258 -10.76 -15.37 19.61
CA ASN A 258 -11.12 -16.06 20.85
C ASN A 258 -9.99 -16.96 21.34
N TYR A 259 -9.28 -17.64 20.44
CA TYR A 259 -8.14 -18.48 20.77
C TYR A 259 -6.98 -17.64 21.36
N VAL A 260 -6.62 -16.52 20.75
CA VAL A 260 -5.61 -15.59 21.27
C VAL A 260 -5.99 -15.10 22.68
N HIS A 261 -7.25 -14.69 22.89
CA HIS A 261 -7.75 -14.25 24.19
C HIS A 261 -7.69 -15.37 25.25
N SER A 262 -8.07 -16.60 24.87
CA SER A 262 -8.03 -17.75 25.79
C SER A 262 -6.61 -18.10 26.27
N LEU A 263 -5.60 -17.76 25.46
CA LEU A 263 -4.19 -17.96 25.79
C LEU A 263 -3.57 -16.77 26.55
N GLY A 264 -4.31 -15.66 26.75
CA GLY A 264 -3.83 -14.44 27.39
C GLY A 264 -2.73 -13.72 26.64
N ILE A 265 -2.68 -13.85 25.31
CA ILE A 265 -1.64 -13.24 24.46
C ILE A 265 -2.05 -11.79 24.14
N SER A 266 -1.11 -10.84 24.28
CA SER A 266 -1.36 -9.44 23.95
C SER A 266 -1.34 -9.19 22.44
N ASN A 267 -2.03 -8.12 22.01
CA ASN A 267 -2.01 -7.66 20.60
C ASN A 267 -0.59 -7.21 20.13
N ASP A 268 0.32 -6.95 21.05
CA ASP A 268 1.71 -6.67 20.68
C ASP A 268 2.44 -7.90 20.15
N VAL A 269 2.00 -9.10 20.55
CA VAL A 269 2.59 -10.37 20.13
C VAL A 269 1.81 -10.99 18.98
N VAL A 270 0.46 -11.05 19.08
CA VAL A 270 -0.40 -11.59 18.02
C VAL A 270 -1.50 -10.59 17.69
N MET A 271 -1.54 -10.18 16.43
CA MET A 271 -2.56 -9.27 15.90
C MET A 271 -3.32 -9.94 14.77
N ILE A 272 -4.66 -9.87 14.83
CA ILE A 272 -5.54 -10.28 13.73
C ILE A 272 -6.20 -9.02 13.18
N THR A 273 -6.02 -8.73 11.89
CA THR A 273 -6.43 -7.47 11.27
C THR A 273 -7.05 -7.70 9.89
N LYS A 274 -7.77 -6.70 9.38
CA LYS A 274 -8.18 -6.64 7.98
C LYS A 274 -7.00 -6.23 7.11
N GLY A 275 -6.97 -6.70 5.84
CA GLY A 275 -5.91 -6.45 4.87
C GLY A 275 -4.81 -7.51 4.90
N ALA A 276 -4.09 -7.59 3.80
CA ALA A 276 -3.04 -8.57 3.58
C ALA A 276 -1.76 -7.94 2.99
N ASP A 277 -1.90 -7.14 1.94
CA ASP A 277 -0.78 -6.68 1.12
C ASP A 277 0.15 -5.70 1.86
N GLU A 278 -0.39 -4.86 2.74
CA GLU A 278 0.36 -3.84 3.51
C GLU A 278 0.95 -4.35 4.82
N VAL A 279 0.72 -5.63 5.18
CA VAL A 279 1.13 -6.18 6.48
C VAL A 279 2.64 -6.14 6.66
N ALA A 280 3.41 -6.52 5.64
CA ALA A 280 4.88 -6.46 5.70
C ALA A 280 5.40 -5.03 5.92
N LEU A 281 4.78 -4.03 5.29
CA LEU A 281 5.10 -2.61 5.49
C LEU A 281 4.80 -2.16 6.93
N SER A 282 3.68 -2.59 7.48
CA SER A 282 3.31 -2.30 8.87
C SER A 282 4.26 -2.98 9.87
N LEU A 283 4.74 -4.19 9.57
CA LEU A 283 5.76 -4.86 10.37
C LEU A 283 7.13 -4.17 10.28
N LEU A 284 7.50 -3.62 9.12
CA LEU A 284 8.68 -2.75 9.01
C LEU A 284 8.52 -1.50 9.90
N ALA A 285 7.35 -0.87 9.93
CA ALA A 285 7.09 0.25 10.84
C ALA A 285 7.28 -0.16 12.31
N ASN A 286 6.79 -1.33 12.71
CA ASN A 286 7.01 -1.85 14.08
C ASN A 286 8.50 -2.13 14.38
N PHE A 287 9.24 -2.67 13.40
CA PHE A 287 10.69 -2.86 13.55
C PHE A 287 11.39 -1.53 13.81
N VAL A 288 11.12 -0.52 12.99
CA VAL A 288 11.69 0.83 13.13
C VAL A 288 11.30 1.46 14.48
N GLN A 289 10.04 1.39 14.87
CA GLN A 289 9.57 1.90 16.15
C GLN A 289 10.29 1.26 17.33
N THR A 290 10.49 -0.06 17.30
CA THR A 290 11.21 -0.81 18.34
C THR A 290 12.67 -0.38 18.39
N LYS A 291 13.35 -0.25 17.24
CA LYS A 291 14.75 0.16 17.17
C LYS A 291 14.98 1.61 17.62
N GLU A 292 14.03 2.50 17.32
CA GLU A 292 14.12 3.93 17.64
C GLU A 292 13.38 4.30 18.93
N ASN A 293 12.82 3.33 19.66
CA ASN A 293 12.02 3.53 20.88
C ASN A 293 10.95 4.63 20.71
N TYR A 294 10.18 4.54 19.63
CA TYR A 294 9.21 5.57 19.23
C TYR A 294 7.78 5.05 19.28
N GLN A 295 6.89 5.81 19.94
CA GLN A 295 5.45 5.58 19.89
C GLN A 295 4.74 6.82 19.32
N PRO A 296 4.04 6.70 18.18
CA PRO A 296 3.35 7.83 17.57
C PRO A 296 2.10 8.22 18.35
N LYS A 297 1.88 9.55 18.52
CA LYS A 297 0.61 10.13 18.95
C LYS A 297 -0.18 10.53 17.71
N VAL A 298 -1.32 9.89 17.48
CA VAL A 298 -2.11 10.05 16.25
C VAL A 298 -3.48 10.63 16.57
N TYR A 299 -3.81 11.74 15.93
CA TYR A 299 -5.17 12.26 15.85
C TYR A 299 -5.78 11.81 14.54
N VAL A 300 -6.99 11.24 14.60
CA VAL A 300 -7.73 10.79 13.42
C VAL A 300 -8.79 11.83 13.08
N GLU A 301 -8.75 12.29 11.84
CA GLU A 301 -9.72 13.21 11.27
C GLU A 301 -10.45 12.54 10.12
N TYR A 302 -11.77 12.64 10.09
CA TYR A 302 -12.60 12.18 8.97
C TYR A 302 -13.20 13.38 8.24
N ASN A 303 -13.41 13.25 6.93
CA ASN A 303 -14.07 14.32 6.15
C ASN A 303 -15.54 14.52 6.53
N ASP A 304 -16.20 13.50 7.06
CA ASP A 304 -17.59 13.49 7.47
C ASP A 304 -17.76 12.58 8.69
N GLU A 305 -18.70 12.89 9.59
CA GLU A 305 -19.04 12.04 10.75
C GLU A 305 -19.55 10.64 10.34
N LYS A 306 -20.19 10.54 9.17
CA LYS A 306 -20.67 9.25 8.62
C LYS A 306 -19.53 8.39 8.09
N ALA A 307 -18.41 9.00 7.67
CA ALA A 307 -17.25 8.29 7.11
C ALA A 307 -16.76 7.17 8.03
N MET A 308 -16.71 7.42 9.34
CA MET A 308 -16.29 6.41 10.32
C MET A 308 -17.18 5.15 10.32
N ARG A 309 -18.47 5.30 10.00
CA ARG A 309 -19.44 4.19 9.97
C ARG A 309 -19.59 3.55 8.60
N THR A 310 -18.97 4.11 7.57
CA THR A 310 -19.05 3.60 6.20
C THR A 310 -18.33 2.26 6.11
N VAL A 311 -19.00 1.27 5.49
CA VAL A 311 -18.40 0.02 5.06
C VAL A 311 -18.01 0.17 3.60
N MET A 312 -16.73 -0.01 3.31
CA MET A 312 -16.19 0.06 1.95
C MET A 312 -16.28 -1.32 1.27
N PRO A 313 -16.27 -1.38 -0.07
CA PRO A 313 -16.19 -2.66 -0.77
C PRO A 313 -15.03 -3.53 -0.28
N PHE A 314 -15.23 -4.83 -0.26
CA PHE A 314 -14.27 -5.83 0.20
C PHE A 314 -13.83 -5.71 1.67
N MET A 315 -14.66 -5.09 2.51
CA MET A 315 -14.36 -4.87 3.92
C MET A 315 -15.39 -5.56 4.83
N ALA A 316 -14.91 -6.39 5.74
CA ALA A 316 -15.73 -6.96 6.82
C ALA A 316 -15.80 -5.98 8.01
N GLY A 317 -16.46 -4.85 7.81
CA GLY A 317 -16.68 -3.83 8.84
C GLY A 317 -16.37 -2.41 8.40
N SER A 318 -16.62 -1.44 9.30
CA SER A 318 -16.54 -0.01 8.98
C SER A 318 -15.09 0.48 8.85
N VAL A 319 -14.93 1.63 8.15
CA VAL A 319 -13.64 2.33 8.06
C VAL A 319 -13.13 2.69 9.46
N GLY A 320 -14.00 3.13 10.37
CA GLY A 320 -13.61 3.45 11.75
C GLY A 320 -13.03 2.24 12.48
N SER A 321 -13.67 1.06 12.40
CA SER A 321 -13.13 -0.15 13.00
C SER A 321 -11.80 -0.57 12.40
N THR A 322 -11.61 -0.33 11.11
CA THR A 322 -10.35 -0.62 10.41
C THR A 322 -9.25 0.34 10.85
N VAL A 323 -9.55 1.62 10.99
CA VAL A 323 -8.60 2.61 11.52
C VAL A 323 -8.13 2.23 12.92
N GLU A 324 -9.04 1.82 13.83
CA GLU A 324 -8.66 1.37 15.17
C GLU A 324 -7.75 0.13 15.12
N GLU A 325 -8.05 -0.86 14.29
CA GLU A 325 -7.16 -2.02 14.08
C GLU A 325 -5.77 -1.58 13.60
N LYS A 326 -5.68 -0.66 12.63
CA LYS A 326 -4.39 -0.19 12.10
C LYS A 326 -3.62 0.69 13.09
N LEU A 327 -4.30 1.47 13.94
CA LEU A 327 -3.65 2.20 15.04
C LEU A 327 -3.02 1.25 16.05
N VAL A 328 -3.73 0.18 16.44
CA VAL A 328 -3.19 -0.87 17.30
C VAL A 328 -1.98 -1.55 16.63
N MET A 329 -2.10 -1.91 15.35
CA MET A 329 -1.02 -2.53 14.58
C MET A 329 0.23 -1.64 14.51
N ALA A 330 0.03 -0.31 14.39
CA ALA A 330 1.09 0.68 14.38
C ALA A 330 1.61 1.05 15.79
N ASN A 331 1.15 0.37 16.85
CA ASN A 331 1.46 0.73 18.24
C ASN A 331 1.24 2.24 18.51
N ALA A 332 0.19 2.81 17.94
CA ALA A 332 -0.09 4.24 17.98
C ALA A 332 -0.97 4.60 19.17
N LYS A 333 -0.60 5.67 19.88
CA LYS A 333 -1.46 6.28 20.90
C LYS A 333 -2.42 7.26 20.23
N LYS A 334 -3.71 6.93 20.20
CA LYS A 334 -4.75 7.84 19.75
C LYS A 334 -4.88 9.03 20.72
N VAL A 335 -4.98 10.24 20.18
CA VAL A 335 -5.19 11.49 20.95
C VAL A 335 -6.46 12.19 20.47
N ASN A 336 -7.01 13.08 21.31
CA ASN A 336 -8.32 13.68 21.10
C ASN A 336 -8.27 15.02 20.36
N SER A 337 -7.08 15.59 20.19
CA SER A 337 -6.93 16.88 19.51
C SER A 337 -5.72 16.92 18.57
N PRO A 338 -5.80 17.71 17.47
CA PRO A 338 -4.66 17.88 16.57
C PRO A 338 -3.49 18.61 17.22
N GLN A 339 -3.70 19.30 18.35
CA GLN A 339 -2.64 19.98 19.11
C GLN A 339 -1.73 18.99 19.83
N GLU A 340 -2.30 17.91 20.37
CA GLU A 340 -1.57 16.85 21.07
C GLU A 340 -0.87 15.88 20.11
N ALA A 341 -1.31 15.90 18.84
CA ALA A 341 -0.87 14.93 17.84
C ALA A 341 0.54 15.21 17.33
N GLY A 342 1.36 14.17 17.26
CA GLY A 342 2.58 14.14 16.46
C GLY A 342 2.31 13.84 14.98
N LEU A 343 1.16 13.26 14.68
CA LEU A 343 0.70 12.88 13.35
C LEU A 343 -0.82 13.01 13.27
N ILE A 344 -1.33 13.61 12.19
CA ILE A 344 -2.76 13.63 11.83
C ILE A 344 -2.97 12.58 10.76
N LEU A 345 -3.83 11.59 11.02
CA LEU A 345 -4.34 10.67 10.02
C LEU A 345 -5.66 11.24 9.49
N TYR A 346 -5.61 11.83 8.30
CA TYR A 346 -6.80 12.36 7.64
C TYR A 346 -7.38 11.27 6.74
N VAL A 347 -8.61 10.82 7.05
CA VAL A 347 -9.30 9.78 6.29
C VAL A 347 -10.43 10.42 5.49
N PHE A 348 -10.24 10.51 4.19
CA PHE A 348 -11.22 10.99 3.24
C PHE A 348 -11.94 9.81 2.60
N ILE A 349 -13.27 9.87 2.57
CA ILE A 349 -14.12 8.94 1.81
C ILE A 349 -14.98 9.76 0.87
N GLY A 350 -14.72 9.61 -0.42
CA GLY A 350 -15.52 10.23 -1.48
C GLY A 350 -16.68 9.33 -1.91
N ASN A 351 -17.76 9.99 -2.27
CA ASN A 351 -18.90 9.42 -2.99
C ASN A 351 -19.43 10.47 -3.97
N ASP A 352 -20.20 10.05 -4.97
CA ASP A 352 -20.69 10.90 -6.06
C ASP A 352 -21.45 12.17 -5.60
N GLU A 353 -21.96 12.18 -4.37
CA GLU A 353 -22.85 13.22 -3.87
C GLU A 353 -22.12 14.41 -3.23
N ASN A 354 -20.78 14.37 -3.05
CA ASN A 354 -20.12 15.25 -2.08
C ASN A 354 -18.95 16.11 -2.61
N MET A 355 -19.10 16.75 -3.78
CA MET A 355 -18.09 17.70 -4.32
C MET A 355 -17.75 18.85 -3.35
N SER A 356 -18.70 19.29 -2.49
CA SER A 356 -18.44 20.33 -1.49
C SER A 356 -17.52 19.87 -0.36
N THR A 357 -17.59 18.60 0.02
CA THR A 357 -16.74 18.00 1.07
C THR A 357 -15.29 17.85 0.61
N GLN A 358 -15.05 17.61 -0.68
CA GLN A 358 -13.69 17.55 -1.24
C GLN A 358 -12.95 18.88 -1.02
N ARG A 359 -13.59 20.00 -1.40
CA ARG A 359 -12.98 21.32 -1.24
C ARG A 359 -12.73 21.67 0.23
N GLN A 360 -13.69 21.40 1.11
CA GLN A 360 -13.54 21.63 2.55
C GLN A 360 -12.38 20.81 3.11
N SER A 361 -12.27 19.53 2.70
CA SER A 361 -11.18 18.65 3.12
C SER A 361 -9.82 19.13 2.62
N ALA A 362 -9.72 19.53 1.34
CA ALA A 362 -8.49 20.08 0.77
C ALA A 362 -8.03 21.33 1.53
N LEU A 363 -8.93 22.29 1.79
CA LEU A 363 -8.61 23.50 2.54
C LEU A 363 -8.24 23.21 4.01
N LYS A 364 -8.86 22.20 4.63
CA LYS A 364 -8.52 21.78 5.99
C LYS A 364 -7.11 21.14 6.06
N ILE A 365 -6.79 20.27 5.11
CA ILE A 365 -5.44 19.69 4.98
C ILE A 365 -4.41 20.80 4.75
N LYS A 366 -4.68 21.73 3.81
CA LYS A 366 -3.82 22.89 3.54
C LYS A 366 -3.52 23.66 4.84
N LYS A 367 -4.56 23.98 5.61
CA LYS A 367 -4.40 24.66 6.90
C LYS A 367 -3.53 23.87 7.90
N TYR A 368 -3.67 22.55 7.97
CA TYR A 368 -2.80 21.74 8.84
C TYR A 368 -1.35 21.78 8.38
N LEU A 369 -1.08 21.67 7.09
CA LEU A 369 0.27 21.72 6.52
C LEU A 369 0.91 23.11 6.74
N GLU A 370 0.17 24.21 6.50
CA GLU A 370 0.60 25.59 6.77
C GLU A 370 0.93 25.84 8.27
N GLN A 371 0.29 25.10 9.16
CA GLN A 371 0.60 25.10 10.61
C GLN A 371 1.78 24.19 10.98
N GLY A 372 2.45 23.59 10.02
CA GLY A 372 3.56 22.66 10.22
C GLY A 372 3.17 21.29 10.77
N LYS A 373 1.85 20.94 10.77
CA LYS A 373 1.37 19.62 11.19
C LYS A 373 1.80 18.56 10.18
N LYS A 374 2.08 17.38 10.68
CA LYS A 374 2.39 16.21 9.85
C LYS A 374 1.10 15.47 9.53
N VAL A 375 0.76 15.36 8.25
CA VAL A 375 -0.51 14.79 7.77
C VAL A 375 -0.24 13.55 6.94
N ALA A 376 -0.82 12.42 7.35
CA ALA A 376 -0.97 11.22 6.55
C ALA A 376 -2.38 11.24 5.94
N LEU A 377 -2.49 11.22 4.63
CA LEU A 377 -3.76 11.27 3.91
C LEU A 377 -4.12 9.89 3.38
N VAL A 378 -5.32 9.43 3.73
CA VAL A 378 -6.00 8.26 3.16
C VAL A 378 -7.11 8.77 2.26
N ASP A 379 -7.05 8.47 0.97
CA ASP A 379 -7.95 9.01 -0.07
C ASP A 379 -8.80 7.90 -0.69
N LEU A 380 -9.95 7.60 -0.06
CA LEU A 380 -10.82 6.50 -0.42
C LEU A 380 -11.94 6.92 -1.37
N SER A 381 -12.21 6.08 -2.36
CA SER A 381 -13.31 6.17 -3.31
C SER A 381 -14.26 4.98 -3.11
N LYS A 382 -15.53 5.25 -2.84
CA LYS A 382 -16.53 4.21 -2.55
C LYS A 382 -16.84 3.33 -3.76
N HIS A 383 -16.85 3.92 -4.96
CA HIS A 383 -17.16 3.24 -6.21
C HIS A 383 -15.94 3.13 -7.14
N PHE A 384 -14.74 3.34 -6.61
CA PHE A 384 -13.47 3.35 -7.36
C PHE A 384 -13.40 4.40 -8.49
N SER A 385 -14.22 5.46 -8.41
CA SER A 385 -14.32 6.51 -9.42
C SER A 385 -13.31 7.63 -9.19
N ALA A 386 -12.75 8.17 -10.29
CA ALA A 386 -11.87 9.34 -10.27
C ALA A 386 -12.51 10.60 -9.68
N ASN A 387 -13.84 10.74 -9.85
CA ASN A 387 -14.59 11.90 -9.34
C ASN A 387 -14.77 11.89 -7.82
N GLU A 388 -14.56 10.75 -7.18
CA GLU A 388 -14.75 10.59 -5.74
C GLU A 388 -13.50 10.92 -4.93
N VAL A 389 -12.30 10.77 -5.50
CA VAL A 389 -11.05 10.96 -4.77
C VAL A 389 -10.74 12.45 -4.56
N LEU A 390 -9.95 12.71 -3.51
CA LEU A 390 -9.60 14.07 -3.11
C LEU A 390 -8.42 14.64 -3.91
N PHE A 391 -7.53 13.80 -4.43
CA PHE A 391 -6.26 14.22 -5.02
C PHE A 391 -6.38 15.33 -6.09
N PRO A 392 -7.31 15.28 -7.08
CA PRO A 392 -7.47 16.38 -8.05
C PRO A 392 -7.85 17.72 -7.40
N THR A 393 -8.61 17.67 -6.30
CA THR A 393 -9.00 18.87 -5.55
C THR A 393 -7.83 19.44 -4.76
N LEU A 394 -6.90 18.59 -4.27
CA LEU A 394 -5.66 19.09 -3.66
C LEU A 394 -4.85 19.92 -4.65
N LEU A 395 -4.72 19.45 -5.89
CA LEU A 395 -4.03 20.19 -6.96
C LEU A 395 -4.74 21.51 -7.29
N LYS A 396 -6.07 21.50 -7.39
CA LYS A 396 -6.89 22.68 -7.72
C LYS A 396 -6.87 23.76 -6.65
N GLU A 397 -6.82 23.37 -5.38
CA GLU A 397 -6.83 24.32 -4.24
C GLU A 397 -5.39 24.66 -3.76
N ASP A 398 -4.38 24.35 -4.57
CA ASP A 398 -2.97 24.63 -4.29
C ASP A 398 -2.53 24.13 -2.90
N VAL A 399 -2.87 22.87 -2.57
CA VAL A 399 -2.40 22.23 -1.34
C VAL A 399 -0.94 21.84 -1.51
N PRO A 400 -0.04 22.16 -0.55
CA PRO A 400 1.38 21.83 -0.67
C PRO A 400 1.62 20.32 -0.47
N ILE A 401 1.33 19.52 -1.50
CA ILE A 401 1.43 18.05 -1.46
C ILE A 401 2.83 17.55 -1.14
N ASN A 402 3.87 18.35 -1.41
CA ASN A 402 5.25 18.07 -1.04
C ASN A 402 5.46 18.01 0.48
N GLU A 403 4.57 18.59 1.28
CA GLU A 403 4.61 18.56 2.74
C GLU A 403 3.78 17.42 3.36
N LEU A 404 2.98 16.69 2.57
CA LEU A 404 2.28 15.50 3.07
C LEU A 404 3.29 14.47 3.59
N THR A 405 3.06 13.99 4.79
CA THR A 405 3.92 12.96 5.41
C THR A 405 3.79 11.63 4.68
N SER A 406 2.56 11.27 4.31
CA SER A 406 2.26 10.10 3.47
C SER A 406 0.92 10.29 2.76
N TYR A 407 0.71 9.52 1.70
CA TYR A 407 -0.54 9.41 0.95
C TYR A 407 -0.78 7.95 0.57
N ALA A 408 -2.04 7.52 0.60
CA ALA A 408 -2.46 6.27 -0.01
C ALA A 408 -3.96 6.29 -0.34
N GLY A 409 -4.34 5.71 -1.50
CA GLY A 409 -5.71 5.61 -2.00
C GLY A 409 -5.95 4.36 -2.87
N TRP A 410 -5.12 3.33 -2.72
CA TRP A 410 -5.11 2.14 -3.57
C TRP A 410 -5.91 0.97 -2.98
N ASN A 411 -6.39 0.08 -3.86
CA ASN A 411 -7.04 -1.19 -3.54
C ASN A 411 -8.17 -1.03 -2.48
N THR A 412 -8.10 -1.78 -1.37
CA THR A 412 -9.11 -1.74 -0.31
C THR A 412 -8.81 -0.66 0.74
N ALA A 413 -9.85 -0.25 1.50
CA ALA A 413 -9.67 0.74 2.56
C ALA A 413 -8.62 0.31 3.59
N SER A 414 -8.53 -0.99 3.92
CA SER A 414 -7.54 -1.46 4.91
C SER A 414 -6.11 -1.33 4.39
N ASN A 415 -5.87 -1.66 3.11
CA ASN A 415 -4.56 -1.52 2.49
C ASN A 415 -4.13 -0.05 2.45
N SER A 416 -5.04 0.87 2.06
CA SER A 416 -4.77 2.32 2.03
C SER A 416 -4.46 2.88 3.41
N ILE A 417 -5.30 2.57 4.42
CA ILE A 417 -5.12 3.07 5.79
C ILE A 417 -3.79 2.55 6.37
N GLY A 418 -3.53 1.24 6.20
CA GLY A 418 -2.29 0.62 6.68
C GLY A 418 -1.05 1.22 6.03
N THR A 419 -1.06 1.42 4.70
CA THR A 419 0.05 1.99 3.94
C THR A 419 0.33 3.44 4.35
N ALA A 420 -0.69 4.30 4.39
CA ALA A 420 -0.51 5.69 4.78
C ALA A 420 0.02 5.82 6.21
N LEU A 421 -0.56 5.06 7.14
CA LEU A 421 -0.15 5.09 8.55
C LEU A 421 1.27 4.55 8.74
N ALA A 422 1.62 3.41 8.13
CA ALA A 422 2.94 2.81 8.26
C ALA A 422 4.06 3.73 7.75
N ASN A 423 3.90 4.30 6.55
CA ASN A 423 4.87 5.25 5.99
C ASN A 423 5.03 6.50 6.88
N ALA A 424 3.91 7.06 7.39
CA ALA A 424 3.97 8.22 8.26
C ALA A 424 4.64 7.92 9.61
N VAL A 425 4.40 6.73 10.17
CA VAL A 425 5.02 6.26 11.42
C VAL A 425 6.52 6.07 11.23
N ILE A 426 6.95 5.42 10.13
CA ILE A 426 8.36 5.26 9.78
C ILE A 426 9.04 6.63 9.70
N TYR A 427 8.47 7.55 8.91
CA TYR A 427 9.03 8.90 8.76
C TYR A 427 9.18 9.62 10.11
N LYS A 428 8.16 9.55 10.99
CA LYS A 428 8.19 10.20 12.29
C LYS A 428 9.17 9.55 13.27
N ALA A 429 9.33 8.24 13.21
CA ALA A 429 10.23 7.50 14.09
C ALA A 429 11.69 7.77 13.75
N ILE A 430 12.04 7.79 12.46
CA ILE A 430 13.44 7.88 12.02
C ILE A 430 13.98 9.31 12.01
N ARG A 431 13.12 10.30 11.73
CA ARG A 431 13.51 11.70 11.54
C ARG A 431 14.36 12.28 12.69
N PRO A 432 14.03 12.04 13.98
CA PRO A 432 14.82 12.56 15.10
C PRO A 432 16.16 11.85 15.31
N THR A 433 16.39 10.71 14.69
CA THR A 433 17.56 9.86 14.95
C THR A 433 18.70 10.04 13.96
N PHE A 434 18.46 10.76 12.86
CA PHE A 434 19.48 11.15 11.91
C PHE A 434 20.13 12.48 12.30
N ASN A 435 21.47 12.48 12.27
CA ASN A 435 22.28 13.60 12.77
C ASN A 435 23.06 14.32 11.66
N THR A 436 22.97 13.86 10.41
CA THR A 436 23.63 14.50 9.28
C THR A 436 22.62 15.14 8.32
N THR A 437 23.04 16.22 7.67
CA THR A 437 22.22 16.87 6.63
C THR A 437 21.91 15.91 5.50
N ASN A 438 22.88 15.11 5.05
CA ASN A 438 22.65 14.10 4.00
C ASN A 438 21.54 13.10 4.37
N ASP A 439 21.58 12.53 5.57
CA ASP A 439 20.60 11.53 5.98
C ASP A 439 19.20 12.14 6.09
N MET A 440 19.08 13.37 6.61
CA MET A 440 17.80 14.07 6.70
C MET A 440 17.22 14.37 5.32
N LEU A 441 18.06 14.78 4.37
CA LEU A 441 17.65 15.02 2.98
C LEU A 441 17.32 13.73 2.25
N ALA A 442 18.03 12.62 2.53
CA ALA A 442 17.71 11.30 1.99
C ALA A 442 16.34 10.78 2.48
N VAL A 443 16.00 11.00 3.75
CA VAL A 443 14.66 10.69 4.28
C VAL A 443 13.58 11.46 3.52
N GLU A 444 13.76 12.77 3.33
CA GLU A 444 12.78 13.60 2.60
C GLU A 444 12.67 13.20 1.13
N TYR A 445 13.77 12.90 0.48
CA TYR A 445 13.78 12.42 -0.91
C TYR A 445 13.00 11.10 -1.05
N ASN A 446 13.27 10.12 -0.19
CA ASN A 446 12.58 8.83 -0.24
C ASN A 446 11.08 8.98 0.12
N ARG A 447 10.73 9.84 1.08
CA ARG A 447 9.33 10.18 1.39
C ARG A 447 8.60 10.77 0.18
N LEU A 448 9.25 11.70 -0.52
CA LEU A 448 8.70 12.30 -1.74
C LEU A 448 8.51 11.24 -2.83
N ASN A 449 9.53 10.42 -3.10
CA ASN A 449 9.41 9.35 -4.10
C ASN A 449 8.23 8.42 -3.80
N ILE A 450 8.09 7.96 -2.54
CA ILE A 450 6.97 7.12 -2.12
C ILE A 450 5.63 7.84 -2.36
N ASN A 451 5.50 9.12 -1.98
CA ASN A 451 4.25 9.85 -2.18
C ASN A 451 3.93 10.03 -3.68
N TYR A 452 4.94 10.35 -4.52
CA TYR A 452 4.72 10.50 -5.97
C TYR A 452 4.41 9.18 -6.66
N GLU A 453 4.97 8.07 -6.21
CA GLU A 453 4.53 6.74 -6.64
C GLU A 453 3.06 6.50 -6.31
N ARG A 454 2.64 6.84 -5.09
CA ARG A 454 1.22 6.71 -4.69
C ARG A 454 0.30 7.65 -5.45
N PHE A 455 0.70 8.92 -5.73
CA PHE A 455 -0.10 9.81 -6.56
C PHE A 455 -0.28 9.28 -7.98
N LEU A 456 0.79 8.75 -8.58
CA LEU A 456 0.76 8.20 -9.92
C LEU A 456 0.01 6.86 -9.99
N GLU A 457 0.17 5.97 -9.02
CA GLU A 457 -0.51 4.68 -9.02
C GLU A 457 -1.95 4.81 -8.52
N ASP A 458 -2.15 5.34 -7.31
CA ASP A 458 -3.45 5.30 -6.63
C ASP A 458 -4.51 6.18 -7.30
N TYR A 459 -4.08 7.30 -7.90
CA TYR A 459 -4.97 8.17 -8.66
C TYR A 459 -4.84 7.94 -10.16
N TYR A 460 -3.69 8.31 -10.78
CA TYR A 460 -3.64 8.33 -12.24
C TYR A 460 -3.79 6.94 -12.85
N TYR A 461 -3.12 5.91 -12.32
CA TYR A 461 -3.27 4.58 -12.85
C TYR A 461 -4.63 3.97 -12.51
N LEU A 462 -4.92 3.80 -11.21
CA LEU A 462 -6.10 3.05 -10.74
C LEU A 462 -7.44 3.75 -10.97
N LYS A 463 -7.47 5.06 -11.25
CA LYS A 463 -8.71 5.81 -11.44
C LYS A 463 -8.91 6.33 -12.87
N GLU A 464 -7.84 6.37 -13.69
CA GLU A 464 -7.94 6.89 -15.05
C GLU A 464 -7.35 5.94 -16.11
N VAL A 465 -6.11 5.46 -15.91
CA VAL A 465 -5.37 4.75 -16.96
C VAL A 465 -5.81 3.29 -17.08
N ILE A 466 -6.14 2.60 -16.00
CA ILE A 466 -6.57 1.20 -16.02
C ILE A 466 -7.79 0.99 -16.91
N ASP A 467 -8.74 1.90 -16.87
CA ASP A 467 -9.94 1.83 -17.72
C ASP A 467 -9.57 1.98 -19.22
N VAL A 468 -8.62 2.87 -19.53
CA VAL A 468 -8.10 3.03 -20.89
C VAL A 468 -7.43 1.73 -21.36
N MET A 469 -6.64 1.08 -20.50
CA MET A 469 -6.01 -0.21 -20.80
C MET A 469 -7.06 -1.29 -21.09
N ASN A 470 -8.04 -1.44 -20.22
CA ASN A 470 -9.09 -2.45 -20.32
C ASN A 470 -10.01 -2.22 -21.55
N ILE A 471 -10.40 -0.96 -21.80
CA ILE A 471 -11.19 -0.60 -22.99
C ILE A 471 -10.39 -0.87 -24.27
N THR A 472 -9.09 -0.57 -24.27
CA THR A 472 -8.22 -0.82 -25.43
C THR A 472 -8.14 -2.32 -25.73
N LEU A 473 -7.94 -3.17 -24.73
CA LEU A 473 -7.96 -4.63 -24.90
C LEU A 473 -9.29 -5.11 -25.48
N LYS A 474 -10.41 -4.67 -24.93
CA LYS A 474 -11.75 -5.02 -25.41
C LYS A 474 -11.97 -4.61 -26.86
N ASN A 475 -11.53 -3.42 -27.25
CA ASN A 475 -11.65 -2.93 -28.62
C ASN A 475 -10.79 -3.71 -29.62
N HIS A 476 -9.74 -4.40 -29.15
CA HIS A 476 -8.90 -5.31 -29.95
C HIS A 476 -9.38 -6.78 -29.91
N GLY A 477 -10.57 -7.04 -29.36
CA GLY A 477 -11.21 -8.36 -29.39
C GLY A 477 -10.79 -9.31 -28.25
N TYR A 478 -10.13 -8.82 -27.20
CA TYR A 478 -9.83 -9.62 -26.01
C TYR A 478 -11.03 -9.62 -25.07
N GLU A 479 -11.58 -10.81 -24.79
CA GLU A 479 -12.72 -10.98 -23.87
C GLU A 479 -12.31 -10.77 -22.42
N ASN A 480 -11.21 -11.40 -22.00
CA ASN A 480 -10.60 -11.15 -20.71
C ASN A 480 -9.69 -9.92 -20.81
N VAL A 481 -10.11 -8.83 -20.19
CA VAL A 481 -9.37 -7.56 -20.18
C VAL A 481 -8.49 -7.39 -18.92
N ASN A 482 -8.63 -8.28 -17.95
CA ASN A 482 -7.84 -8.21 -16.72
C ASN A 482 -6.50 -8.94 -16.86
N ASP A 483 -6.46 -10.05 -17.62
CA ASP A 483 -5.27 -10.84 -17.85
C ASP A 483 -4.64 -10.51 -19.20
N LEU A 484 -3.32 -10.47 -19.24
CA LEU A 484 -2.52 -10.20 -20.41
C LEU A 484 -1.93 -11.49 -20.97
N ASP A 485 -1.95 -11.62 -22.28
CA ASP A 485 -1.30 -12.70 -23.00
C ASP A 485 0.15 -12.32 -23.30
N MET A 486 1.09 -13.12 -22.75
CA MET A 486 2.53 -12.87 -22.89
C MET A 486 3.01 -12.90 -24.34
N GLU A 487 2.37 -13.66 -25.21
CA GLU A 487 2.77 -13.82 -26.62
C GLU A 487 2.12 -12.75 -27.52
N HIS A 488 0.88 -12.30 -27.20
CA HIS A 488 0.08 -11.50 -28.13
C HIS A 488 -0.09 -10.04 -27.70
N ASN A 489 -0.34 -9.73 -26.42
CA ASN A 489 -0.67 -8.36 -26.04
C ASN A 489 0.22 -7.75 -24.95
N TYR A 490 0.92 -8.51 -24.13
CA TYR A 490 1.72 -8.00 -23.01
C TYR A 490 2.74 -6.92 -23.41
N ILE A 491 3.47 -7.15 -24.51
CA ILE A 491 4.54 -6.22 -24.94
C ILE A 491 3.98 -4.86 -25.38
N TRP A 492 2.94 -4.85 -26.21
CA TRP A 492 2.39 -3.58 -26.71
C TRP A 492 1.55 -2.87 -25.66
N MET A 493 0.89 -3.62 -24.76
CA MET A 493 0.20 -3.05 -23.61
C MET A 493 1.17 -2.33 -22.65
N ASN A 494 2.35 -2.89 -22.38
CA ASN A 494 3.39 -2.21 -21.61
C ASN A 494 3.87 -0.92 -22.29
N LYS A 495 4.01 -0.89 -23.61
CA LYS A 495 4.35 0.34 -24.34
C LYS A 495 3.26 1.40 -24.23
N LEU A 496 2.00 1.00 -24.31
CA LEU A 496 0.86 1.90 -24.13
C LEU A 496 0.82 2.45 -22.70
N LEU A 497 0.96 1.58 -21.71
CA LEU A 497 1.04 1.94 -20.29
C LEU A 497 2.15 2.97 -20.03
N GLN A 498 3.38 2.70 -20.50
CA GLN A 498 4.52 3.61 -20.34
C GLN A 498 4.23 4.99 -20.97
N SER A 499 3.62 4.99 -22.17
CA SER A 499 3.26 6.24 -22.85
C SER A 499 2.22 7.05 -22.08
N ASP A 500 1.16 6.40 -21.57
CA ASP A 500 0.08 7.10 -20.88
C ASP A 500 0.50 7.56 -19.48
N MET A 501 1.23 6.74 -18.75
CA MET A 501 1.75 7.14 -17.43
C MET A 501 2.80 8.26 -17.56
N GLN A 502 3.61 8.28 -18.61
CA GLN A 502 4.51 9.40 -18.87
C GLN A 502 3.75 10.71 -19.15
N LYS A 503 2.59 10.67 -19.85
CA LYS A 503 1.73 11.85 -20.02
C LYS A 503 1.21 12.34 -18.65
N ARG A 504 0.79 11.45 -17.76
CA ARG A 504 0.31 11.79 -16.42
C ARG A 504 1.43 12.36 -15.54
N ALA A 505 2.61 11.77 -15.58
CA ALA A 505 3.79 12.31 -14.91
C ALA A 505 4.12 13.73 -15.40
N ASN A 506 4.05 13.99 -16.73
CA ASN A 506 4.26 15.32 -17.30
C ASN A 506 3.17 16.32 -16.87
N GLN A 507 1.91 15.91 -16.79
CA GLN A 507 0.83 16.76 -16.26
C GLN A 507 1.12 17.20 -14.83
N LEU A 508 1.50 16.26 -13.97
CA LEU A 508 1.84 16.53 -12.57
C LEU A 508 3.09 17.41 -12.47
N ASN A 509 4.15 17.10 -13.21
CA ASN A 509 5.40 17.88 -13.27
C ASN A 509 5.18 19.35 -13.69
N ASN A 510 4.17 19.61 -14.53
CA ASN A 510 3.84 20.96 -15.00
C ASN A 510 2.90 21.72 -14.04
N SER A 511 2.35 21.06 -13.02
CA SER A 511 1.51 21.72 -12.02
C SER A 511 2.32 22.65 -11.12
N GLU A 512 1.71 23.75 -10.69
CA GLU A 512 2.35 24.68 -9.74
C GLU A 512 2.61 23.98 -8.39
N VAL A 513 1.72 23.10 -7.98
CA VAL A 513 1.81 22.37 -6.72
C VAL A 513 3.07 21.47 -6.67
N PHE A 514 3.44 20.85 -7.79
CA PHE A 514 4.66 20.05 -7.89
C PHE A 514 5.91 20.88 -7.58
N LYS A 515 5.97 22.11 -8.10
CA LYS A 515 7.11 23.01 -7.97
C LYS A 515 7.15 23.79 -6.66
N MET A 516 6.09 23.70 -5.84
CA MET A 516 6.02 24.43 -4.56
C MET A 516 7.23 24.13 -3.68
N PRO A 517 7.93 25.16 -3.21
CA PRO A 517 9.01 24.98 -2.23
C PRO A 517 8.47 24.42 -0.90
N PHE A 518 9.31 23.66 -0.22
CA PHE A 518 9.06 23.16 1.11
C PHE A 518 10.30 23.23 1.98
N LYS A 519 10.13 23.29 3.30
CA LYS A 519 11.22 23.50 4.25
C LYS A 519 11.65 22.22 4.92
N VAL A 520 12.94 22.01 5.00
CA VAL A 520 13.55 20.89 5.71
C VAL A 520 14.53 21.41 6.76
N GLN A 521 14.24 21.08 8.02
CA GLN A 521 15.16 21.36 9.12
C GLN A 521 16.31 20.35 9.08
N THR A 522 17.54 20.84 9.05
CA THR A 522 18.77 20.06 9.09
C THR A 522 19.71 20.58 10.18
N PRO A 523 20.79 19.86 10.53
CA PRO A 523 21.81 20.36 11.45
C PRO A 523 22.49 21.65 10.98
N GLU A 524 22.56 21.87 9.66
CA GLU A 524 23.15 23.07 9.05
C GLU A 524 22.17 24.23 8.93
N GLY A 525 20.92 24.06 9.36
CA GLY A 525 19.87 25.07 9.30
C GLY A 525 18.64 24.62 8.51
N VAL A 526 17.77 25.59 8.21
CA VAL A 526 16.57 25.34 7.39
C VAL A 526 16.93 25.46 5.91
N PHE A 527 16.64 24.41 5.15
CA PHE A 527 16.81 24.40 3.71
C PHE A 527 15.45 24.59 3.04
N ASP A 528 15.37 25.57 2.14
CA ASP A 528 14.25 25.70 1.21
C ASP A 528 14.54 24.80 0.00
N LEU A 529 13.71 23.78 -0.18
CA LEU A 529 13.86 22.77 -1.22
C LEU A 529 12.72 22.86 -2.24
N THR A 530 13.00 22.44 -3.45
CA THR A 530 12.00 22.20 -4.50
C THR A 530 12.36 20.93 -5.26
N ILE A 531 11.37 20.33 -5.91
CA ILE A 531 11.58 19.18 -6.81
C ILE A 531 11.40 19.59 -8.26
N ARG A 532 12.13 18.94 -9.15
CA ARG A 532 12.06 19.13 -10.60
C ARG A 532 12.20 17.78 -11.29
N ASN A 533 11.73 17.69 -12.53
CA ASN A 533 11.93 16.53 -13.41
C ASN A 533 11.41 15.20 -12.82
N LEU A 534 10.09 15.08 -12.77
CA LEU A 534 9.43 13.82 -12.47
C LEU A 534 9.59 12.86 -13.66
N GLN A 535 10.33 11.80 -13.47
CA GLN A 535 10.48 10.70 -14.43
C GLN A 535 9.81 9.44 -13.88
N VAL A 536 9.22 8.64 -14.75
CA VAL A 536 8.54 7.42 -14.37
C VAL A 536 8.92 6.27 -15.31
N ASP A 537 9.32 5.15 -14.72
CA ASP A 537 9.40 3.86 -15.39
C ASP A 537 8.28 2.98 -14.87
N VAL A 538 7.46 2.42 -15.78
CA VAL A 538 6.28 1.65 -15.42
C VAL A 538 6.10 0.44 -16.33
N PHE A 539 5.69 -0.69 -15.74
CA PHE A 539 5.34 -1.91 -16.48
C PHE A 539 4.39 -2.78 -15.64
N PHE A 540 3.70 -3.72 -16.27
CA PHE A 540 2.93 -4.73 -15.57
C PHE A 540 3.87 -5.79 -14.98
N PRO A 541 3.95 -5.93 -13.64
CA PRO A 541 4.86 -6.88 -12.99
C PRO A 541 4.40 -8.33 -13.19
N TRP A 542 3.11 -8.53 -13.26
CA TRP A 542 2.45 -9.78 -13.65
C TRP A 542 1.68 -9.57 -14.96
N PRO A 543 1.35 -10.62 -15.70
CA PRO A 543 0.60 -10.49 -16.95
C PRO A 543 -0.88 -10.18 -16.71
N ARG A 544 -1.15 -9.04 -16.06
CA ARG A 544 -2.50 -8.52 -15.80
C ARG A 544 -2.49 -7.00 -15.60
N THR A 545 -3.66 -6.39 -15.80
CA THR A 545 -3.79 -4.92 -15.71
C THR A 545 -4.05 -4.40 -14.30
N PHE A 546 -4.23 -5.26 -13.31
CA PHE A 546 -4.68 -4.85 -11.97
C PHE A 546 -3.63 -4.03 -11.21
N GLU A 547 -2.35 -4.39 -11.28
CA GLU A 547 -1.26 -3.67 -10.63
C GLU A 547 -0.15 -3.29 -11.61
N VAL A 548 0.59 -2.26 -11.26
CA VAL A 548 1.78 -1.80 -12.00
C VAL A 548 3.01 -1.77 -11.10
N TYR A 549 4.16 -2.11 -11.67
CA TYR A 549 5.44 -1.72 -11.11
C TYR A 549 5.73 -0.29 -11.56
N LEU A 550 5.96 0.60 -10.63
CA LEU A 550 6.20 2.01 -10.90
C LEU A 550 7.42 2.48 -10.11
N ASP A 551 8.41 3.02 -10.81
CA ASP A 551 9.61 3.60 -10.23
C ASP A 551 9.67 5.08 -10.58
N VAL A 552 9.71 5.92 -9.54
CA VAL A 552 9.71 7.38 -9.65
C VAL A 552 11.12 7.90 -9.37
N ARG A 553 11.57 8.82 -10.20
CA ARG A 553 12.82 9.58 -9.99
C ARG A 553 12.54 11.06 -10.00
N LEU A 554 12.86 11.71 -8.90
CA LEU A 554 12.74 13.14 -8.69
C LEU A 554 14.14 13.75 -8.60
N ASN A 555 14.30 14.98 -9.05
CA ASN A 555 15.51 15.75 -8.78
C ASN A 555 15.20 16.77 -7.68
N LEU A 556 15.94 16.68 -6.58
CA LEU A 556 15.82 17.59 -5.43
C LEU A 556 16.80 18.76 -5.61
N TYR A 557 16.32 19.96 -5.37
CA TYR A 557 17.10 21.18 -5.47
C TYR A 557 16.97 22.01 -4.20
N ARG A 558 18.09 22.60 -3.77
CA ARG A 558 18.11 23.65 -2.75
C ARG A 558 18.00 25.01 -3.45
N LEU A 559 17.05 25.82 -3.00
CA LEU A 559 16.90 27.20 -3.46
C LEU A 559 18.02 28.06 -2.83
N ASN A 560 18.61 28.94 -3.64
CA ASN A 560 19.54 29.96 -3.16
C ASN A 560 18.68 31.14 -2.67
N ASN A 561 18.62 31.35 -1.38
CA ASN A 561 18.00 32.53 -0.76
C ASN A 561 18.93 33.73 -0.93
#